data_04bac80be602f75ba51e60002ee1426b
#
_entry.id   04bac80be602f75ba51e60002ee1426b
#
_cell.length_a   1.000
_cell.length_b   1.000
_cell.length_c   1.000
_cell.angle_alpha   90.00
_cell.angle_beta   90.00
_cell.angle_gamma   90.00
#
_symmetry.space_group_name_H-M   'P 1'
#
loop_
_entity.id
_entity.type
_entity.pdbx_description
1 polymer ?
#
loop_
_entity_poly.entity_id
_entity_poly.type
_entity_poly.pdbx_seq_one_letter_code
_entity_poly.pdbx_strand_id
1 'polypeptide(L)'
;MHIVVAPDSFKGTASAPEAAAAIAMGVRQALPEATVTTLPMADGGEGTAAVLAQAAAAGGQSVETITLPTTDAIGRLTQASYVLAGTTAFIDVASATGLPAVQDSLDPLHADSYGTGVLIADAETRGATSIVLGLGGTASIDAGIGILTALGAAAHDARGYALPKGGAPLVQLDHIDTAQLNIKAGMLDFTLLADTRATPVQAATMYGPQKGAQGEQVALLAGAMLQACEVTGADADSEYFGAAGGLPIGLHWLSRTLWGSDEHIRVLSGSAHVATALGLPEKISSADLVITGEGRFDEQSLTGKAVGTIAALARDAGTPIGIIAGSFEHGTDAYCASLSQEGPLAQQLAAAARDILKQL
;
A
#
# COMPACT_ATOMS: atom_id res chain seq x y z
N MET A 1 32.52 -7.26 7.48
CA MET A 1 31.12 -7.58 7.76
C MET A 1 30.25 -6.77 6.84
N HIS A 2 29.32 -7.40 6.09
CA HIS A 2 28.34 -6.74 5.24
C HIS A 2 26.97 -6.79 5.93
N ILE A 3 26.36 -5.63 6.18
CA ILE A 3 25.08 -5.53 6.87
C ILE A 3 24.07 -4.86 5.94
N VAL A 4 22.94 -5.53 5.71
CA VAL A 4 21.78 -4.98 4.99
C VAL A 4 20.83 -4.35 6.01
N VAL A 5 20.45 -3.09 5.79
CA VAL A 5 19.52 -2.33 6.63
C VAL A 5 18.26 -2.05 5.80
N ALA A 6 17.17 -2.74 6.13
CA ALA A 6 15.93 -2.75 5.34
C ALA A 6 14.69 -2.56 6.24
N PRO A 7 14.53 -1.42 6.93
CA PRO A 7 13.34 -1.15 7.74
C PRO A 7 12.15 -0.71 6.89
N ASP A 8 10.96 -0.92 7.43
CA ASP A 8 9.75 -0.21 7.03
C ASP A 8 9.68 1.17 7.70
N SER A 9 8.65 1.93 7.41
CA SER A 9 8.34 3.18 8.08
C SER A 9 7.95 2.96 9.55
N PHE A 10 8.34 3.88 10.41
CA PHE A 10 7.83 3.98 11.78
C PHE A 10 6.64 4.93 11.76
N LYS A 11 5.45 4.41 11.42
CA LYS A 11 4.23 5.16 11.10
C LYS A 11 4.01 6.38 12.02
N GLY A 12 3.83 7.55 11.42
CA GLY A 12 3.63 8.82 12.12
C GLY A 12 4.90 9.44 12.73
N THR A 13 6.09 8.79 12.63
CA THR A 13 7.31 9.28 13.30
C THR A 13 8.55 9.32 12.40
N ALA A 14 8.75 8.36 11.51
CA ALA A 14 9.82 8.39 10.51
C ALA A 14 9.45 7.60 9.25
N SER A 15 9.84 8.11 8.10
CA SER A 15 9.80 7.37 6.84
C SER A 15 10.81 6.21 6.83
N ALA A 16 10.62 5.23 5.96
CA ALA A 16 11.55 4.11 5.82
C ALA A 16 12.98 4.56 5.45
N PRO A 17 13.21 5.57 4.56
CA PRO A 17 14.56 6.11 4.32
C PRO A 17 15.19 6.76 5.56
N GLU A 18 14.43 7.54 6.35
CA GLU A 18 14.94 8.15 7.59
C GLU A 18 15.31 7.08 8.61
N ALA A 19 14.47 6.06 8.79
CA ALA A 19 14.74 4.93 9.67
C ALA A 19 15.99 4.16 9.22
N ALA A 20 16.11 3.87 7.92
CA ALA A 20 17.29 3.19 7.37
C ALA A 20 18.58 3.98 7.58
N ALA A 21 18.56 5.31 7.39
CA ALA A 21 19.70 6.17 7.63
C ALA A 21 20.12 6.19 9.10
N ALA A 22 19.15 6.26 10.02
CA ALA A 22 19.41 6.25 11.47
C ALA A 22 19.96 4.90 11.96
N ILE A 23 19.41 3.78 11.50
CA ILE A 23 19.92 2.44 11.81
C ILE A 23 21.34 2.27 11.26
N ALA A 24 21.59 2.65 10.00
CA ALA A 24 22.90 2.58 9.36
C ALA A 24 23.95 3.45 10.10
N MET A 25 23.54 4.60 10.61
CA MET A 25 24.41 5.43 11.47
C MET A 25 24.82 4.69 12.74
N GLY A 26 23.88 4.02 13.42
CA GLY A 26 24.16 3.22 14.61
C GLY A 26 25.12 2.06 14.31
N VAL A 27 24.93 1.36 13.19
CA VAL A 27 25.83 0.30 12.74
C VAL A 27 27.25 0.83 12.51
N ARG A 28 27.42 1.92 11.74
CA ARG A 28 28.75 2.51 11.46
C ARG A 28 29.44 3.03 12.70
N GLN A 29 28.70 3.50 13.72
CA GLN A 29 29.26 3.92 15.00
C GLN A 29 29.83 2.74 15.80
N ALA A 30 29.17 1.57 15.74
CA ALA A 30 29.64 0.37 16.47
C ALA A 30 30.68 -0.41 15.66
N LEU A 31 30.56 -0.46 14.35
CA LEU A 31 31.42 -1.21 13.44
C LEU A 31 31.86 -0.31 12.27
N PRO A 32 32.85 0.57 12.43
CA PRO A 32 33.29 1.52 11.43
C PRO A 32 33.75 0.87 10.10
N GLU A 33 34.27 -0.35 10.16
CA GLU A 33 34.77 -1.11 9.00
C GLU A 33 33.66 -1.94 8.29
N ALA A 34 32.40 -1.89 8.78
CA ALA A 34 31.31 -2.63 8.15
C ALA A 34 30.86 -1.96 6.85
N THR A 35 30.63 -2.75 5.83
CA THR A 35 29.89 -2.32 4.64
C THR A 35 28.41 -2.33 4.97
N VAL A 36 27.74 -1.18 4.84
CA VAL A 36 26.30 -1.05 5.15
C VAL A 36 25.53 -0.71 3.87
N THR A 37 24.63 -1.60 3.46
CA THR A 37 23.70 -1.38 2.35
C THR A 37 22.34 -1.03 2.92
N THR A 38 21.81 0.16 2.59
CA THR A 38 20.48 0.60 3.02
C THR A 38 19.45 0.38 1.91
N LEU A 39 18.35 -0.30 2.24
CA LEU A 39 17.25 -0.65 1.33
C LEU A 39 15.93 -0.40 2.06
N PRO A 40 15.47 0.87 2.15
CA PRO A 40 14.18 1.17 2.77
C PRO A 40 13.09 0.35 2.14
N MET A 41 12.22 -0.24 2.97
CA MET A 41 11.12 -1.08 2.53
C MET A 41 9.78 -0.35 2.54
N ALA A 42 8.80 -0.98 1.92
CA ALA A 42 7.38 -0.64 2.03
C ALA A 42 6.53 -1.91 1.83
N ASP A 43 5.32 -1.91 2.34
CA ASP A 43 4.43 -3.08 2.33
C ASP A 43 3.25 -2.97 1.34
N GLY A 44 3.20 -1.93 0.53
CA GLY A 44 2.06 -1.59 -0.34
C GLY A 44 1.21 -0.44 0.23
N GLY A 45 1.61 0.12 1.38
CA GLY A 45 0.99 1.30 1.98
C GLY A 45 1.66 2.60 1.57
N GLU A 46 1.50 3.62 2.42
CA GLU A 46 2.10 4.94 2.24
C GLU A 46 3.63 4.87 2.15
N GLY A 47 4.21 5.54 1.15
CA GLY A 47 5.64 5.56 0.88
C GLY A 47 6.10 4.51 -0.14
N THR A 48 5.24 3.59 -0.55
CA THR A 48 5.55 2.56 -1.55
C THR A 48 5.95 3.16 -2.89
N ALA A 49 5.20 4.16 -3.36
CA ALA A 49 5.52 4.88 -4.60
C ALA A 49 6.92 5.49 -4.59
N ALA A 50 7.31 6.12 -3.47
CA ALA A 50 8.63 6.73 -3.32
C ALA A 50 9.77 5.69 -3.33
N VAL A 51 9.58 4.55 -2.65
CA VAL A 51 10.58 3.46 -2.61
C VAL A 51 10.77 2.84 -4.00
N LEU A 52 9.67 2.53 -4.70
CA LEU A 52 9.73 1.97 -6.05
C LEU A 52 10.31 2.96 -7.07
N ALA A 53 9.97 4.25 -6.95
CA ALA A 53 10.55 5.29 -7.78
C ALA A 53 12.07 5.43 -7.56
N GLN A 54 12.53 5.32 -6.33
CA GLN A 54 13.97 5.32 -6.03
C GLN A 54 14.68 4.09 -6.64
N ALA A 55 14.04 2.92 -6.59
CA ALA A 55 14.56 1.72 -7.25
C ALA A 55 14.65 1.91 -8.79
N ALA A 56 13.61 2.49 -9.40
CA ALA A 56 13.56 2.79 -10.82
C ALA A 56 14.67 3.80 -11.22
N ALA A 57 14.88 4.86 -10.43
CA ALA A 57 15.96 5.82 -10.63
C ALA A 57 17.34 5.18 -10.55
N ALA A 58 17.56 4.27 -9.57
CA ALA A 58 18.79 3.51 -9.46
C ALA A 58 19.01 2.57 -10.66
N GLY A 59 17.94 2.11 -11.29
CA GLY A 59 17.94 1.38 -12.58
C GLY A 59 18.14 2.27 -13.81
N GLY A 60 18.34 3.58 -13.65
CA GLY A 60 18.62 4.54 -14.74
C GLY A 60 17.37 5.11 -15.41
N GLN A 61 16.17 4.91 -14.86
CA GLN A 61 14.95 5.52 -15.38
C GLN A 61 14.86 7.01 -14.98
N SER A 62 14.29 7.83 -15.88
CA SER A 62 13.90 9.20 -15.54
C SER A 62 12.72 9.17 -14.59
N VAL A 63 12.79 9.92 -13.50
CA VAL A 63 11.75 9.95 -12.45
C VAL A 63 11.27 11.38 -12.26
N GLU A 64 9.95 11.56 -12.28
CA GLU A 64 9.30 12.87 -12.06
C GLU A 64 8.18 12.72 -11.02
N THR A 65 8.16 13.59 -10.02
CA THR A 65 7.03 13.68 -9.08
C THR A 65 6.04 14.70 -9.61
N ILE A 66 4.78 14.25 -9.78
CA ILE A 66 3.70 15.07 -10.30
C ILE A 66 2.71 15.32 -9.16
N THR A 67 2.37 16.60 -8.96
CA THR A 67 1.36 17.04 -7.98
C THR A 67 0.26 17.77 -8.72
N LEU A 68 -1.00 17.39 -8.46
CA LEU A 68 -2.15 18.01 -9.10
C LEU A 68 -3.34 18.14 -8.14
N PRO A 69 -4.27 19.08 -8.44
CA PRO A 69 -5.52 19.19 -7.68
C PRO A 69 -6.41 17.96 -7.90
N THR A 70 -6.98 17.46 -6.80
CA THR A 70 -7.93 16.36 -6.81
C THR A 70 -8.89 16.51 -5.62
N THR A 71 -9.62 15.43 -5.25
CA THR A 71 -10.43 15.40 -4.04
C THR A 71 -9.87 14.36 -3.05
N ASP A 72 -10.04 14.63 -1.75
CA ASP A 72 -9.88 13.60 -0.74
C ASP A 72 -11.06 12.61 -0.74
N ALA A 73 -11.01 11.61 0.13
CA ALA A 73 -12.01 10.54 0.17
C ALA A 73 -13.43 11.03 0.48
N ILE A 74 -13.61 12.17 1.14
CA ILE A 74 -14.94 12.76 1.42
C ILE A 74 -15.31 13.91 0.48
N GLY A 75 -14.51 14.13 -0.58
CA GLY A 75 -14.80 15.07 -1.66
C GLY A 75 -14.32 16.50 -1.42
N ARG A 76 -13.46 16.76 -0.44
CA ARG A 76 -12.83 18.08 -0.24
C ARG A 76 -11.69 18.25 -1.25
N LEU A 77 -11.54 19.45 -1.80
CA LEU A 77 -10.42 19.78 -2.70
C LEU A 77 -9.09 19.65 -1.95
N THR A 78 -8.16 18.95 -2.57
CA THR A 78 -6.81 18.74 -2.05
C THR A 78 -5.78 18.68 -3.18
N GLN A 79 -4.50 18.61 -2.82
CA GLN A 79 -3.40 18.29 -3.73
C GLN A 79 -2.94 16.87 -3.42
N ALA A 80 -2.75 16.06 -4.47
CA ALA A 80 -2.17 14.74 -4.33
C ALA A 80 -1.05 14.53 -5.34
N SER A 81 -0.13 13.63 -5.02
CA SER A 81 1.05 13.39 -5.84
C SER A 81 1.18 11.92 -6.22
N TYR A 82 1.80 11.69 -7.36
CA TYR A 82 2.29 10.39 -7.79
C TYR A 82 3.67 10.53 -8.44
N VAL A 83 4.34 9.43 -8.69
CA VAL A 83 5.66 9.43 -9.34
C VAL A 83 5.57 8.72 -10.68
N LEU A 84 6.01 9.38 -11.74
CA LEU A 84 6.18 8.80 -13.07
C LEU A 84 7.65 8.43 -13.28
N ALA A 85 7.93 7.14 -13.52
CA ALA A 85 9.25 6.64 -13.87
C ALA A 85 9.20 5.92 -15.23
N GLY A 86 9.79 6.54 -16.23
CA GLY A 86 9.64 6.09 -17.61
C GLY A 86 8.16 6.11 -18.02
N THR A 87 7.56 4.95 -18.29
CA THR A 87 6.13 4.80 -18.61
C THR A 87 5.32 4.15 -17.48
N THR A 88 5.89 4.01 -16.29
CA THR A 88 5.19 3.45 -15.12
C THR A 88 4.87 4.55 -14.13
N ALA A 89 3.60 4.71 -13.75
CA ALA A 89 3.19 5.59 -12.67
C ALA A 89 3.04 4.81 -11.36
N PHE A 90 3.75 5.25 -10.33
CA PHE A 90 3.65 4.74 -8.96
C PHE A 90 2.74 5.67 -8.16
N ILE A 91 1.64 5.16 -7.64
CA ILE A 91 0.61 5.92 -6.94
C ILE A 91 0.32 5.25 -5.60
N ASP A 92 0.57 5.92 -4.49
CA ASP A 92 0.00 5.51 -3.22
C ASP A 92 -1.45 6.00 -3.18
N VAL A 93 -2.43 5.09 -3.08
CA VAL A 93 -3.86 5.45 -3.04
C VAL A 93 -4.13 6.43 -1.90
N ALA A 94 -3.41 6.30 -0.79
CA ALA A 94 -3.50 7.18 0.36
C ALA A 94 -3.08 8.64 0.06
N SER A 95 -2.35 8.92 -1.03
CA SER A 95 -1.95 10.29 -1.37
C SER A 95 -3.15 11.18 -1.72
N ALA A 96 -4.21 10.62 -2.29
CA ALA A 96 -5.46 11.30 -2.57
C ALA A 96 -6.55 10.92 -1.54
N THR A 97 -6.77 9.61 -1.33
CA THR A 97 -7.92 9.09 -0.57
C THR A 97 -7.52 8.42 0.75
N GLY A 98 -6.46 8.94 1.37
CA GLY A 98 -5.89 8.43 2.61
C GLY A 98 -6.73 8.70 3.85
N LEU A 99 -6.76 7.73 4.77
CA LEU A 99 -7.43 7.82 6.06
C LEU A 99 -6.90 8.98 6.94
N PRO A 100 -5.58 9.25 7.02
CA PRO A 100 -5.07 10.36 7.81
C PRO A 100 -5.61 11.73 7.39
N ALA A 101 -5.89 11.93 6.09
CA ALA A 101 -6.39 13.20 5.56
C ALA A 101 -7.84 13.52 5.98
N VAL A 102 -8.61 12.52 6.42
CA VAL A 102 -10.02 12.66 6.76
C VAL A 102 -10.35 12.27 8.20
N GLN A 103 -9.34 12.11 9.07
CA GLN A 103 -9.55 11.76 10.49
C GLN A 103 -10.40 12.76 11.27
N ASP A 104 -10.45 13.99 10.82
CA ASP A 104 -11.30 15.05 11.37
C ASP A 104 -12.79 14.88 11.05
N SER A 105 -13.13 14.06 10.04
CA SER A 105 -14.50 13.87 9.55
C SER A 105 -14.67 12.53 8.85
N LEU A 106 -14.57 11.43 9.62
CA LEU A 106 -14.75 10.08 9.07
C LEU A 106 -16.17 9.87 8.53
N ASP A 107 -16.28 9.46 7.27
CA ASP A 107 -17.54 9.14 6.62
C ASP A 107 -17.43 7.81 5.86
N PRO A 108 -17.49 6.67 6.56
CA PRO A 108 -17.29 5.35 5.95
C PRO A 108 -18.35 4.97 4.91
N LEU A 109 -19.51 5.63 4.94
CA LEU A 109 -20.61 5.31 4.02
C LEU A 109 -20.47 6.03 2.67
N HIS A 110 -19.88 7.24 2.66
CA HIS A 110 -19.81 8.08 1.46
C HIS A 110 -18.37 8.37 1.00
N ALA A 111 -17.35 7.97 1.78
CA ALA A 111 -15.96 8.06 1.34
C ALA A 111 -15.73 7.22 0.08
N ASP A 112 -15.06 7.80 -0.91
CA ASP A 112 -14.81 7.18 -2.21
C ASP A 112 -13.33 7.26 -2.65
N SER A 113 -13.01 6.52 -3.70
CA SER A 113 -11.70 6.48 -4.33
C SER A 113 -11.56 7.41 -5.55
N TYR A 114 -12.47 8.36 -5.76
CA TYR A 114 -12.51 9.24 -6.94
C TYR A 114 -11.19 9.98 -7.16
N GLY A 115 -10.63 10.56 -6.09
CA GLY A 115 -9.38 11.31 -6.17
C GLY A 115 -8.20 10.51 -6.72
N THR A 116 -8.13 9.23 -6.41
CA THR A 116 -7.13 8.31 -6.98
C THR A 116 -7.37 8.11 -8.48
N GLY A 117 -8.62 8.00 -8.92
CA GLY A 117 -8.95 7.88 -10.34
C GLY A 117 -8.52 9.11 -11.16
N VAL A 118 -8.56 10.31 -10.58
CA VAL A 118 -8.02 11.53 -11.20
C VAL A 118 -6.51 11.42 -11.43
N LEU A 119 -5.75 10.87 -10.47
CA LEU A 119 -4.31 10.65 -10.64
C LEU A 119 -4.02 9.64 -11.76
N ILE A 120 -4.81 8.57 -11.88
CA ILE A 120 -4.68 7.56 -12.94
C ILE A 120 -4.93 8.20 -14.31
N ALA A 121 -5.97 9.03 -14.46
CA ALA A 121 -6.29 9.71 -15.71
C ALA A 121 -5.18 10.71 -16.11
N ASP A 122 -4.62 11.45 -15.16
CA ASP A 122 -3.49 12.36 -15.42
C ASP A 122 -2.23 11.58 -15.83
N ALA A 123 -1.95 10.46 -15.18
CA ALA A 123 -0.79 9.61 -15.50
C ALA A 123 -0.87 9.08 -16.94
N GLU A 124 -2.04 8.62 -17.40
CA GLU A 124 -2.26 8.23 -18.82
C GLU A 124 -1.97 9.39 -19.77
N THR A 125 -2.51 10.56 -19.47
CA THR A 125 -2.32 11.77 -20.29
C THR A 125 -0.83 12.15 -20.41
N ARG A 126 -0.01 11.83 -19.42
CA ARG A 126 1.46 12.01 -19.43
C ARG A 126 2.22 10.86 -20.04
N GLY A 127 1.54 9.85 -20.58
CA GLY A 127 2.15 8.75 -21.32
C GLY A 127 2.47 7.52 -20.47
N ALA A 128 1.89 7.38 -19.30
CA ALA A 128 1.97 6.12 -18.56
C ALA A 128 1.29 5.01 -19.36
N THR A 129 1.90 3.84 -19.39
CA THR A 129 1.33 2.59 -19.96
C THR A 129 1.03 1.57 -18.87
N SER A 130 1.58 1.77 -17.67
CA SER A 130 1.34 0.92 -16.51
C SER A 130 1.21 1.74 -15.23
N ILE A 131 0.35 1.26 -14.34
CA ILE A 131 0.08 1.85 -13.03
C ILE A 131 0.44 0.83 -11.96
N VAL A 132 1.21 1.27 -10.96
CA VAL A 132 1.45 0.50 -9.73
C VAL A 132 0.76 1.26 -8.60
N LEU A 133 -0.26 0.64 -7.99
CA LEU A 133 -1.02 1.22 -6.87
C LEU A 133 -0.60 0.60 -5.55
N GLY A 134 -0.12 1.43 -4.63
CA GLY A 134 0.02 1.05 -3.22
C GLY A 134 -1.33 1.19 -2.51
N LEU A 135 -1.90 0.08 -2.02
CA LEU A 135 -3.29 0.02 -1.58
C LEU A 135 -3.51 0.35 -0.09
N GLY A 136 -2.45 0.43 0.72
CA GLY A 136 -2.58 0.64 2.16
C GLY A 136 -3.05 2.05 2.55
N GLY A 137 -3.60 2.18 3.76
CA GLY A 137 -3.89 3.49 4.37
C GLY A 137 -5.12 4.24 3.87
N THR A 138 -6.04 3.60 3.16
CA THR A 138 -7.21 4.23 2.53
C THR A 138 -8.38 4.49 3.48
N ALA A 139 -9.19 5.52 3.18
CA ALA A 139 -10.41 5.86 3.92
C ALA A 139 -11.69 5.25 3.35
N SER A 140 -11.72 4.91 2.06
CA SER A 140 -12.93 4.42 1.36
C SER A 140 -13.18 2.93 1.55
N ILE A 141 -14.47 2.52 1.36
CA ILE A 141 -14.95 1.14 1.20
C ILE A 141 -15.96 1.16 0.05
N ASP A 142 -15.51 1.44 -1.15
CA ASP A 142 -16.33 1.75 -2.31
C ASP A 142 -16.11 0.79 -3.50
N ALA A 143 -15.47 -0.35 -3.27
CA ALA A 143 -15.15 -1.34 -4.30
C ALA A 143 -14.38 -0.77 -5.52
N GLY A 144 -13.71 0.38 -5.36
CA GLY A 144 -13.03 1.09 -6.45
C GLY A 144 -13.97 1.81 -7.42
N ILE A 145 -15.25 1.91 -7.12
CA ILE A 145 -16.24 2.58 -7.98
C ILE A 145 -15.94 4.07 -8.14
N GLY A 146 -15.36 4.71 -7.14
CA GLY A 146 -14.88 6.09 -7.25
C GLY A 146 -13.83 6.27 -8.35
N ILE A 147 -12.86 5.35 -8.46
CA ILE A 147 -11.90 5.34 -9.57
C ILE A 147 -12.63 5.19 -10.91
N LEU A 148 -13.53 4.22 -11.03
CA LEU A 148 -14.29 4.01 -12.26
C LEU A 148 -15.08 5.26 -12.66
N THR A 149 -15.71 5.93 -11.68
CA THR A 149 -16.44 7.18 -11.89
C THR A 149 -15.53 8.30 -12.39
N ALA A 150 -14.33 8.44 -11.84
CA ALA A 150 -13.34 9.41 -12.31
C ALA A 150 -12.85 9.12 -13.72
N LEU A 151 -12.83 7.84 -14.11
CA LEU A 151 -12.52 7.40 -15.47
C LEU A 151 -13.74 7.44 -16.42
N GLY A 152 -14.90 7.88 -15.95
CA GLY A 152 -16.11 8.06 -16.76
C GLY A 152 -17.02 6.85 -16.83
N ALA A 153 -16.83 5.83 -15.97
CA ALA A 153 -17.76 4.70 -15.84
C ALA A 153 -18.65 4.91 -14.61
N ALA A 154 -19.93 5.18 -14.82
CA ALA A 154 -20.87 5.53 -13.75
C ALA A 154 -21.66 4.32 -13.26
N ALA A 155 -21.74 4.14 -11.93
CA ALA A 155 -22.56 3.11 -11.30
C ALA A 155 -24.04 3.54 -11.28
N HIS A 156 -24.96 2.62 -11.61
CA HIS A 156 -26.40 2.88 -11.70
C HIS A 156 -27.25 1.87 -10.92
N ASP A 157 -28.41 2.31 -10.46
CA ASP A 157 -29.44 1.44 -9.89
C ASP A 157 -30.30 0.78 -11.01
N ALA A 158 -31.15 -0.18 -10.64
CA ALA A 158 -32.03 -0.89 -11.57
C ALA A 158 -33.07 0.00 -12.31
N ARG A 159 -33.24 1.27 -11.88
CA ARG A 159 -34.09 2.25 -12.55
C ARG A 159 -33.31 3.13 -13.53
N GLY A 160 -31.97 2.95 -13.60
CA GLY A 160 -31.08 3.73 -14.45
C GLY A 160 -30.64 5.07 -13.84
N TYR A 161 -30.82 5.30 -12.54
CA TYR A 161 -30.30 6.49 -11.88
C TYR A 161 -28.86 6.24 -11.42
N ALA A 162 -27.98 7.22 -11.65
CA ALA A 162 -26.63 7.18 -11.15
C ALA A 162 -26.62 7.11 -9.61
N LEU A 163 -25.82 6.20 -9.06
CA LEU A 163 -25.66 6.06 -7.63
C LEU A 163 -24.86 7.24 -7.04
N PRO A 164 -25.22 7.69 -5.84
CA PRO A 164 -24.36 8.61 -5.07
C PRO A 164 -22.97 7.98 -4.82
N LYS A 165 -21.99 8.81 -4.49
CA LYS A 165 -20.64 8.38 -4.16
C LYS A 165 -20.58 7.57 -2.86
N GLY A 166 -19.51 6.76 -2.72
CA GLY A 166 -19.23 5.96 -1.53
C GLY A 166 -19.72 4.52 -1.62
N GLY A 167 -19.46 3.78 -0.53
CA GLY A 167 -19.76 2.35 -0.49
C GLY A 167 -21.22 2.01 -0.18
N ALA A 168 -21.89 2.78 0.70
CA ALA A 168 -23.25 2.46 1.13
C ALA A 168 -24.26 2.37 -0.04
N PRO A 169 -24.25 3.26 -1.06
CA PRO A 169 -25.15 3.17 -2.20
C PRO A 169 -25.00 1.90 -3.03
N LEU A 170 -23.84 1.22 -2.96
CA LEU A 170 -23.55 0.04 -3.77
C LEU A 170 -24.45 -1.16 -3.48
N VAL A 171 -25.19 -1.17 -2.37
CA VAL A 171 -26.26 -2.18 -2.12
C VAL A 171 -27.37 -2.12 -3.19
N GLN A 172 -27.47 -1.01 -3.95
CA GLN A 172 -28.41 -0.81 -5.04
C GLN A 172 -27.75 -0.88 -6.42
N LEU A 173 -26.47 -1.25 -6.48
CA LEU A 173 -25.74 -1.35 -7.74
C LEU A 173 -26.38 -2.42 -8.64
N ASP A 174 -26.76 -2.03 -9.87
CA ASP A 174 -27.33 -2.90 -10.89
C ASP A 174 -26.37 -3.08 -12.07
N HIS A 175 -25.81 -1.97 -12.56
CA HIS A 175 -24.84 -1.99 -13.65
C HIS A 175 -23.90 -0.80 -13.61
N ILE A 176 -22.84 -0.89 -14.42
CA ILE A 176 -21.85 0.18 -14.59
C ILE A 176 -21.86 0.60 -16.04
N ASP A 177 -22.22 1.87 -16.31
CA ASP A 177 -22.30 2.45 -17.66
C ASP A 177 -20.91 2.90 -18.14
N THR A 178 -20.55 2.47 -19.34
CA THR A 178 -19.27 2.77 -19.99
C THR A 178 -19.34 3.87 -21.05
N ALA A 179 -20.49 4.51 -21.24
CA ALA A 179 -20.72 5.47 -22.35
C ALA A 179 -19.73 6.66 -22.34
N GLN A 180 -19.21 7.04 -21.18
CA GLN A 180 -18.25 8.13 -21.00
C GLN A 180 -16.84 7.65 -20.58
N LEU A 181 -16.61 6.31 -20.61
CA LEU A 181 -15.34 5.73 -20.13
C LEU A 181 -14.14 6.26 -20.92
N ASN A 182 -13.14 6.77 -20.22
CA ASN A 182 -11.80 7.01 -20.75
C ASN A 182 -11.12 5.66 -21.04
N ILE A 183 -11.33 5.17 -22.25
CA ILE A 183 -10.83 3.86 -22.70
C ILE A 183 -9.30 3.78 -22.55
N LYS A 184 -8.56 4.85 -22.85
CA LYS A 184 -7.10 4.83 -22.77
C LYS A 184 -6.62 4.61 -21.33
N ALA A 185 -7.18 5.35 -20.39
CA ALA A 185 -6.83 5.16 -18.96
C ALA A 185 -7.30 3.80 -18.43
N GLY A 186 -8.43 3.27 -18.92
CA GLY A 186 -8.93 1.94 -18.56
C GLY A 186 -8.12 0.79 -19.15
N MET A 187 -7.38 1.02 -20.22
CA MET A 187 -6.55 0.02 -20.90
C MET A 187 -5.10 -0.06 -20.40
N LEU A 188 -4.76 0.65 -19.32
CA LEU A 188 -3.45 0.55 -18.69
C LEU A 188 -3.28 -0.80 -17.98
N ASP A 189 -2.03 -1.27 -17.88
CA ASP A 189 -1.68 -2.41 -17.03
C ASP A 189 -1.67 -1.97 -15.56
N PHE A 190 -2.41 -2.68 -14.71
CA PHE A 190 -2.49 -2.38 -13.28
C PHE A 190 -1.76 -3.43 -12.44
N THR A 191 -0.86 -3.00 -11.57
CA THR A 191 -0.29 -3.80 -10.50
C THR A 191 -0.73 -3.21 -9.16
N LEU A 192 -1.49 -3.97 -8.40
CA LEU A 192 -2.08 -3.58 -7.12
C LEU A 192 -1.26 -4.22 -6.00
N LEU A 193 -0.66 -3.40 -5.15
CA LEU A 193 0.21 -3.82 -4.07
C LEU A 193 -0.56 -3.78 -2.75
N ALA A 194 -0.96 -4.96 -2.27
CA ALA A 194 -1.73 -5.12 -1.05
C ALA A 194 -0.84 -5.51 0.14
N ASP A 195 -1.14 -4.96 1.30
CA ASP A 195 -0.54 -5.27 2.60
C ASP A 195 -1.36 -6.31 3.40
N THR A 196 -2.50 -6.75 2.84
CA THR A 196 -3.45 -7.65 3.49
C THR A 196 -4.06 -8.64 2.49
N ARG A 197 -4.35 -9.84 2.96
CA ARG A 197 -5.04 -10.90 2.19
C ARG A 197 -6.57 -10.86 2.37
N ALA A 198 -7.12 -9.77 2.89
CA ALA A 198 -8.54 -9.64 3.15
C ALA A 198 -9.40 -9.91 1.89
N THR A 199 -10.52 -10.61 2.10
CA THR A 199 -11.56 -10.81 1.09
C THR A 199 -12.47 -9.58 1.00
N PRO A 200 -13.31 -9.43 -0.05
CA PRO A 200 -14.25 -8.31 -0.21
C PRO A 200 -15.05 -7.97 1.04
N VAL A 201 -15.68 -8.94 1.69
CA VAL A 201 -16.48 -8.74 2.91
C VAL A 201 -15.62 -8.23 4.08
N GLN A 202 -14.37 -8.69 4.16
CA GLN A 202 -13.44 -8.27 5.19
C GLN A 202 -13.00 -6.80 5.04
N ALA A 203 -13.15 -6.19 3.86
CA ALA A 203 -12.96 -4.74 3.69
C ALA A 203 -13.85 -3.93 4.65
N ALA A 204 -15.08 -4.39 4.88
CA ALA A 204 -16.02 -3.76 5.79
C ALA A 204 -15.87 -4.28 7.23
N THR A 205 -15.80 -5.61 7.42
CA THR A 205 -15.85 -6.22 8.76
C THR A 205 -14.57 -6.05 9.56
N MET A 206 -13.40 -6.11 8.91
CA MET A 206 -12.09 -5.93 9.56
C MET A 206 -11.63 -4.48 9.58
N TYR A 207 -11.82 -3.76 8.46
CA TYR A 207 -11.25 -2.42 8.28
C TYR A 207 -12.28 -1.30 8.37
N GLY A 208 -13.58 -1.60 8.34
CA GLY A 208 -14.64 -0.61 8.51
C GLY A 208 -14.57 0.15 9.83
N PRO A 209 -14.35 -0.51 10.99
CA PRO A 209 -14.29 0.16 12.27
C PRO A 209 -13.22 1.25 12.36
N GLN A 210 -12.01 1.02 11.85
CA GLN A 210 -10.95 2.05 11.84
C GLN A 210 -11.25 3.23 10.92
N LYS A 211 -12.15 3.05 9.93
CA LYS A 211 -12.63 4.09 9.01
C LYS A 211 -13.89 4.79 9.53
N GLY A 212 -14.34 4.43 10.73
CA GLY A 212 -15.48 5.06 11.42
C GLY A 212 -16.80 4.29 11.33
N ALA A 213 -16.87 3.15 10.62
CA ALA A 213 -18.09 2.35 10.52
C ALA A 213 -18.41 1.62 11.82
N GLN A 214 -19.68 1.65 12.25
CA GLN A 214 -20.14 1.01 13.47
C GLN A 214 -21.44 0.25 13.26
N GLY A 215 -21.62 -0.85 13.99
CA GLY A 215 -22.88 -1.60 14.03
C GLY A 215 -23.46 -1.92 12.65
N GLU A 216 -24.65 -1.39 12.38
CA GLU A 216 -25.36 -1.62 11.10
C GLU A 216 -24.64 -1.10 9.88
N GLN A 217 -23.78 -0.08 10.02
CA GLN A 217 -22.98 0.46 8.91
C GLN A 217 -21.99 -0.57 8.39
N VAL A 218 -21.37 -1.36 9.28
CA VAL A 218 -20.45 -2.44 8.88
C VAL A 218 -21.21 -3.51 8.08
N ALA A 219 -22.41 -3.88 8.53
CA ALA A 219 -23.25 -4.87 7.83
C ALA A 219 -23.71 -4.34 6.45
N LEU A 220 -24.08 -3.06 6.38
CA LEU A 220 -24.47 -2.39 5.14
C LEU A 220 -23.31 -2.40 4.13
N LEU A 221 -22.11 -2.00 4.55
CA LEU A 221 -20.92 -1.98 3.70
C LEU A 221 -20.48 -3.39 3.28
N ALA A 222 -20.63 -4.39 4.16
CA ALA A 222 -20.38 -5.80 3.80
C ALA A 222 -21.35 -6.27 2.70
N GLY A 223 -22.64 -5.94 2.82
CA GLY A 223 -23.64 -6.19 1.77
C GLY A 223 -23.32 -5.47 0.47
N ALA A 224 -22.84 -4.23 0.54
CA ALA A 224 -22.40 -3.45 -0.61
C ALA A 224 -21.22 -4.11 -1.34
N MET A 225 -20.25 -4.68 -0.61
CA MET A 225 -19.14 -5.40 -1.21
C MET A 225 -19.61 -6.68 -1.93
N LEU A 226 -20.56 -7.42 -1.36
CA LEU A 226 -21.14 -8.60 -2.01
C LEU A 226 -21.90 -8.22 -3.30
N GLN A 227 -22.70 -7.14 -3.25
CA GLN A 227 -23.41 -6.63 -4.42
C GLN A 227 -22.44 -6.18 -5.51
N ALA A 228 -21.36 -5.50 -5.13
CA ALA A 228 -20.32 -5.09 -6.08
C ALA A 228 -19.65 -6.33 -6.74
N CYS A 229 -19.36 -7.38 -5.97
CA CYS A 229 -18.84 -8.63 -6.53
C CYS A 229 -19.83 -9.29 -7.51
N GLU A 230 -21.12 -9.33 -7.16
CA GLU A 230 -22.15 -9.91 -8.02
C GLU A 230 -22.23 -9.20 -9.37
N VAL A 231 -22.28 -7.87 -9.37
CA VAL A 231 -22.42 -7.06 -10.60
C VAL A 231 -21.12 -7.07 -11.42
N THR A 232 -19.97 -7.08 -10.78
CA THR A 232 -18.67 -7.04 -11.49
C THR A 232 -18.18 -8.42 -11.91
N GLY A 233 -18.74 -9.49 -11.37
CA GLY A 233 -18.28 -10.86 -11.58
C GLY A 233 -16.98 -11.18 -10.82
N ALA A 234 -16.61 -10.38 -9.83
CA ALA A 234 -15.48 -10.68 -8.96
C ALA A 234 -15.88 -11.76 -7.95
N ASP A 235 -14.95 -12.66 -7.63
CA ASP A 235 -15.17 -13.68 -6.62
C ASP A 235 -15.11 -13.07 -5.21
N ALA A 236 -16.19 -13.22 -4.43
CA ALA A 236 -16.31 -12.68 -3.08
C ALA A 236 -15.34 -13.33 -2.05
N ASP A 237 -14.75 -14.47 -2.37
CA ASP A 237 -13.78 -15.18 -1.56
C ASP A 237 -12.32 -14.91 -1.99
N SER A 238 -12.12 -14.10 -3.04
CA SER A 238 -10.77 -13.77 -3.53
C SER A 238 -9.96 -13.04 -2.47
N GLU A 239 -8.81 -13.63 -2.11
CA GLU A 239 -7.81 -12.97 -1.28
C GLU A 239 -7.29 -11.69 -1.95
N TYR A 240 -6.91 -10.70 -1.14
CA TYR A 240 -6.46 -9.35 -1.51
C TYR A 240 -7.57 -8.44 -2.07
N PHE A 241 -8.72 -8.97 -2.49
CA PHE A 241 -9.79 -8.17 -3.09
C PHE A 241 -10.53 -7.27 -2.08
N GLY A 242 -10.31 -7.45 -0.77
CA GLY A 242 -10.75 -6.52 0.27
C GLY A 242 -9.78 -5.36 0.55
N ALA A 243 -8.57 -5.39 -0.03
CA ALA A 243 -7.60 -4.31 0.15
C ALA A 243 -8.15 -2.97 -0.36
N ALA A 244 -7.74 -1.88 0.28
CA ALA A 244 -8.19 -0.53 -0.06
C ALA A 244 -9.72 -0.37 -0.17
N GLY A 245 -10.47 -1.08 0.69
CA GLY A 245 -11.93 -0.99 0.66
C GLY A 245 -12.58 -1.64 -0.56
N GLY A 246 -11.96 -2.70 -1.07
CA GLY A 246 -12.45 -3.45 -2.22
C GLY A 246 -12.01 -2.88 -3.58
N LEU A 247 -11.05 -1.98 -3.62
CA LEU A 247 -10.59 -1.32 -4.85
C LEU A 247 -10.26 -2.31 -5.99
N PRO A 248 -9.65 -3.49 -5.75
CA PRO A 248 -9.41 -4.47 -6.79
C PRO A 248 -10.67 -4.94 -7.54
N ILE A 249 -11.85 -4.91 -6.91
CA ILE A 249 -13.12 -5.34 -7.51
C ILE A 249 -13.44 -4.50 -8.75
N GLY A 250 -13.39 -3.17 -8.62
CA GLY A 250 -13.70 -2.25 -9.72
C GLY A 250 -12.68 -2.34 -10.86
N LEU A 251 -11.39 -2.43 -10.53
CA LEU A 251 -10.35 -2.55 -11.56
C LEU A 251 -10.37 -3.92 -12.26
N HIS A 252 -10.72 -4.99 -11.54
CA HIS A 252 -10.97 -6.30 -12.14
C HIS A 252 -12.10 -6.23 -13.18
N TRP A 253 -13.24 -5.60 -12.82
CA TRP A 253 -14.34 -5.36 -13.76
C TRP A 253 -13.88 -4.57 -14.99
N LEU A 254 -13.07 -3.52 -14.79
CA LEU A 254 -12.54 -2.68 -15.86
C LEU A 254 -11.69 -3.49 -16.85
N SER A 255 -10.77 -4.32 -16.34
CA SER A 255 -9.94 -5.21 -17.16
C SER A 255 -10.79 -6.19 -17.97
N ARG A 256 -11.74 -6.87 -17.34
CA ARG A 256 -12.64 -7.81 -18.05
C ARG A 256 -13.52 -7.13 -19.08
N THR A 257 -14.00 -5.93 -18.80
CA THR A 257 -14.85 -5.17 -19.72
C THR A 257 -14.10 -4.75 -20.98
N LEU A 258 -12.85 -4.29 -20.84
CA LEU A 258 -12.06 -3.77 -21.95
C LEU A 258 -11.23 -4.83 -22.68
N TRP A 259 -10.73 -5.84 -21.96
CA TRP A 259 -9.83 -6.85 -22.50
C TRP A 259 -10.45 -8.25 -22.58
N GLY A 260 -11.59 -8.47 -21.91
CA GLY A 260 -12.22 -9.79 -21.80
C GLY A 260 -11.45 -10.76 -20.91
N SER A 261 -10.40 -10.31 -20.23
CA SER A 261 -9.54 -11.13 -19.35
C SER A 261 -9.03 -10.32 -18.16
N ASP A 262 -8.41 -11.03 -17.20
CA ASP A 262 -7.80 -10.44 -15.99
C ASP A 262 -6.30 -10.20 -16.15
N GLU A 263 -5.73 -10.40 -17.32
CA GLU A 263 -4.27 -10.37 -17.55
C GLU A 263 -3.66 -8.99 -17.35
N HIS A 264 -4.47 -7.93 -17.46
CA HIS A 264 -4.06 -6.53 -17.29
C HIS A 264 -4.21 -6.01 -15.85
N ILE A 265 -4.62 -6.88 -14.92
CA ILE A 265 -4.64 -6.58 -13.49
C ILE A 265 -3.93 -7.67 -12.71
N ARG A 266 -2.99 -7.27 -11.86
CA ARG A 266 -2.27 -8.17 -10.95
C ARG A 266 -2.39 -7.64 -9.54
N VAL A 267 -2.86 -8.48 -8.62
CA VAL A 267 -2.91 -8.15 -7.19
C VAL A 267 -1.82 -8.95 -6.50
N LEU A 268 -0.87 -8.27 -5.89
CA LEU A 268 0.35 -8.87 -5.34
C LEU A 268 0.57 -8.41 -3.89
N SER A 269 1.35 -9.21 -3.15
CA SER A 269 1.90 -8.75 -1.87
C SER A 269 2.84 -7.56 -2.11
N GLY A 270 2.54 -6.42 -1.48
CA GLY A 270 3.32 -5.19 -1.64
C GLY A 270 4.76 -5.38 -1.16
N SER A 271 4.96 -5.95 0.02
CA SER A 271 6.30 -6.18 0.56
C SER A 271 7.15 -7.12 -0.29
N ALA A 272 6.56 -8.18 -0.84
CA ALA A 272 7.28 -9.11 -1.72
C ALA A 272 7.68 -8.45 -3.05
N HIS A 273 6.77 -7.65 -3.63
CA HIS A 273 7.05 -6.91 -4.86
C HIS A 273 8.16 -5.88 -4.65
N VAL A 274 8.09 -5.08 -3.57
CA VAL A 274 9.13 -4.10 -3.21
C VAL A 274 10.47 -4.77 -2.96
N ALA A 275 10.49 -5.88 -2.20
CA ALA A 275 11.72 -6.63 -1.95
C ALA A 275 12.39 -7.08 -3.26
N THR A 276 11.60 -7.57 -4.22
CA THR A 276 12.09 -7.98 -5.54
C THR A 276 12.62 -6.78 -6.33
N ALA A 277 11.88 -5.67 -6.37
CA ALA A 277 12.28 -4.46 -7.08
C ALA A 277 13.60 -3.85 -6.54
N LEU A 278 13.88 -4.02 -5.24
CA LEU A 278 15.12 -3.60 -4.60
C LEU A 278 16.28 -4.61 -4.76
N GLY A 279 16.05 -5.78 -5.32
CA GLY A 279 17.03 -6.88 -5.36
C GLY A 279 17.40 -7.34 -3.95
N LEU A 280 16.45 -7.32 -3.02
CA LEU A 280 16.69 -7.64 -1.61
C LEU A 280 17.07 -9.10 -1.37
N PRO A 281 16.48 -10.12 -2.08
CA PRO A 281 16.85 -11.52 -1.91
C PRO A 281 18.36 -11.78 -2.11
N GLU A 282 18.93 -11.26 -3.20
CA GLU A 282 20.34 -11.41 -3.53
C GLU A 282 21.26 -10.68 -2.52
N LYS A 283 20.80 -9.52 -2.05
CA LYS A 283 21.57 -8.72 -1.07
C LYS A 283 21.55 -9.37 0.32
N ILE A 284 20.41 -9.94 0.75
CA ILE A 284 20.32 -10.68 2.01
C ILE A 284 21.20 -11.94 1.95
N SER A 285 21.16 -12.71 0.85
CA SER A 285 21.95 -13.94 0.73
C SER A 285 23.47 -13.71 0.76
N SER A 286 23.91 -12.49 0.45
CA SER A 286 25.33 -12.09 0.49
C SER A 286 25.70 -11.30 1.75
N ALA A 287 24.77 -11.09 2.67
CA ALA A 287 25.00 -10.34 3.90
C ALA A 287 25.39 -11.24 5.07
N ASP A 288 26.16 -10.70 6.00
CA ASP A 288 26.46 -11.35 7.29
C ASP A 288 25.35 -11.11 8.33
N LEU A 289 24.53 -10.06 8.14
CA LEU A 289 23.40 -9.70 9.00
C LEU A 289 22.42 -8.84 8.19
N VAL A 290 21.12 -9.05 8.39
CA VAL A 290 20.10 -8.09 7.98
C VAL A 290 19.44 -7.44 9.21
N ILE A 291 19.25 -6.12 9.20
CA ILE A 291 18.53 -5.38 10.23
C ILE A 291 17.28 -4.78 9.58
N THR A 292 16.12 -5.12 10.13
CA THR A 292 14.85 -4.55 9.76
C THR A 292 14.16 -3.91 10.96
N GLY A 293 12.99 -3.27 10.74
CA GLY A 293 12.22 -2.73 11.86
C GLY A 293 10.94 -2.05 11.39
N GLU A 294 10.07 -1.81 12.36
CA GLU A 294 8.79 -1.13 12.21
C GLU A 294 8.33 -0.51 13.53
N GLY A 295 7.23 0.26 13.51
CA GLY A 295 6.72 0.91 14.72
C GLY A 295 6.20 -0.08 15.77
N ARG A 296 5.53 -1.16 15.38
CA ARG A 296 4.93 -2.17 16.28
C ARG A 296 5.04 -3.54 15.63
N PHE A 297 5.69 -4.46 16.34
CA PHE A 297 5.85 -5.84 15.93
C PHE A 297 4.76 -6.71 16.59
N ASP A 298 3.79 -7.14 15.80
CA ASP A 298 2.64 -7.94 16.20
C ASP A 298 2.45 -9.16 15.28
N GLU A 299 1.36 -9.92 15.45
CA GLU A 299 1.06 -11.08 14.62
C GLU A 299 0.94 -10.73 13.13
N GLN A 300 0.42 -9.55 12.79
CA GLN A 300 0.30 -9.10 11.42
C GLN A 300 1.66 -8.81 10.79
N SER A 301 2.67 -8.44 11.58
CA SER A 301 4.04 -8.21 11.12
C SER A 301 4.66 -9.44 10.47
N LEU A 302 4.24 -10.64 10.89
CA LEU A 302 4.70 -11.92 10.33
C LEU A 302 3.92 -12.37 9.09
N THR A 303 2.78 -11.74 8.79
CA THR A 303 1.85 -12.15 7.74
C THR A 303 1.75 -11.13 6.61
N GLY A 304 2.77 -11.07 5.73
CA GLY A 304 2.70 -10.29 4.49
C GLY A 304 3.19 -8.85 4.56
N LYS A 305 3.57 -8.34 5.74
CA LYS A 305 4.22 -7.02 5.89
C LYS A 305 5.72 -7.07 5.63
N ALA A 306 6.36 -5.90 5.56
CA ALA A 306 7.78 -5.76 5.22
C ALA A 306 8.69 -6.59 6.14
N VAL A 307 8.52 -6.50 7.46
CA VAL A 307 9.36 -7.24 8.43
C VAL A 307 9.22 -8.75 8.26
N GLY A 308 8.00 -9.28 8.09
CA GLY A 308 7.76 -10.71 7.87
C GLY A 308 8.35 -11.21 6.55
N THR A 309 8.25 -10.41 5.49
CA THR A 309 8.87 -10.73 4.19
C THR A 309 10.39 -10.81 4.32
N ILE A 310 11.02 -9.85 5.02
CA ILE A 310 12.48 -9.84 5.24
C ILE A 310 12.89 -11.02 6.13
N ALA A 311 12.13 -11.32 7.18
CA ALA A 311 12.40 -12.46 8.04
C ALA A 311 12.34 -13.80 7.30
N ALA A 312 11.39 -13.96 6.37
CA ALA A 312 11.31 -15.12 5.50
C ALA A 312 12.53 -15.22 4.58
N LEU A 313 12.90 -14.13 3.89
CA LEU A 313 14.07 -14.08 3.03
C LEU A 313 15.37 -14.38 3.79
N ALA A 314 15.54 -13.82 4.99
CA ALA A 314 16.70 -14.06 5.83
C ALA A 314 16.80 -15.53 6.27
N ARG A 315 15.68 -16.13 6.71
CA ARG A 315 15.60 -17.54 7.08
C ARG A 315 15.95 -18.45 5.89
N ASP A 316 15.39 -18.18 4.72
CA ASP A 316 15.60 -18.99 3.52
C ASP A 316 17.05 -18.90 3.02
N ALA A 317 17.72 -17.76 3.24
CA ALA A 317 19.13 -17.54 2.95
C ALA A 317 20.08 -18.03 4.07
N GLY A 318 19.57 -18.37 5.24
CA GLY A 318 20.39 -18.67 6.43
C GLY A 318 21.13 -17.46 6.99
N THR A 319 20.68 -16.25 6.70
CA THR A 319 21.28 -14.98 7.13
C THR A 319 20.70 -14.57 8.51
N PRO A 320 21.55 -14.26 9.51
CA PRO A 320 21.07 -13.71 10.77
C PRO A 320 20.25 -12.45 10.60
N ILE A 321 19.20 -12.28 11.43
CA ILE A 321 18.29 -11.13 11.35
C ILE A 321 18.18 -10.42 12.70
N GLY A 322 18.25 -9.09 12.68
CA GLY A 322 17.90 -8.20 13.78
C GLY A 322 16.62 -7.42 13.49
N ILE A 323 15.72 -7.35 14.47
CA ILE A 323 14.46 -6.62 14.38
C ILE A 323 14.43 -5.50 15.42
N ILE A 324 14.17 -4.27 14.95
CA ILE A 324 13.99 -3.09 15.79
C ILE A 324 12.51 -2.71 15.76
N ALA A 325 11.88 -2.58 16.93
CA ALA A 325 10.49 -2.15 17.00
C ALA A 325 10.25 -1.17 18.17
N GLY A 326 9.21 -0.34 18.03
CA GLY A 326 8.75 0.50 19.14
C GLY A 326 8.15 -0.33 20.27
N SER A 327 7.46 -1.42 19.92
CA SER A 327 6.94 -2.43 20.86
C SER A 327 6.93 -3.81 20.21
N PHE A 328 7.11 -4.85 21.04
CA PHE A 328 6.97 -6.25 20.65
C PHE A 328 5.78 -6.86 21.37
N GLU A 329 4.79 -7.38 20.64
CA GLU A 329 3.65 -8.11 21.17
C GLU A 329 3.75 -9.62 20.95
N HIS A 330 4.66 -10.05 20.06
CA HIS A 330 4.99 -11.44 19.80
C HIS A 330 6.49 -11.71 19.98
N GLY A 331 6.81 -12.94 20.35
CA GLY A 331 8.19 -13.43 20.40
C GLY A 331 8.71 -13.78 19.00
N THR A 332 10.02 -13.72 18.85
CA THR A 332 10.74 -14.11 17.61
C THR A 332 12.11 -14.68 17.99
N ASP A 333 12.66 -15.53 17.13
CA ASP A 333 14.02 -16.07 17.26
C ASP A 333 15.09 -15.09 16.71
N ALA A 334 14.70 -13.91 16.24
CA ALA A 334 15.60 -12.86 15.77
C ALA A 334 16.30 -12.14 16.94
N TYR A 335 17.44 -11.49 16.66
CA TYR A 335 17.99 -10.50 17.58
C TYR A 335 17.02 -9.32 17.68
N CYS A 336 16.64 -8.90 18.90
CA CYS A 336 15.62 -7.89 19.10
C CYS A 336 16.14 -6.67 19.84
N ALA A 337 15.68 -5.49 19.43
CA ALA A 337 15.90 -4.26 20.18
C ALA A 337 14.63 -3.39 20.16
N SER A 338 14.14 -3.01 21.36
CA SER A 338 13.05 -2.05 21.52
C SER A 338 13.56 -0.62 21.54
N LEU A 339 12.75 0.32 21.06
CA LEU A 339 13.05 1.74 21.18
C LEU A 339 12.90 2.21 22.63
N SER A 340 13.80 3.06 23.07
CA SER A 340 13.87 3.53 24.48
C SER A 340 12.76 4.51 24.87
N GLN A 341 12.02 5.04 23.89
CA GLN A 341 11.02 6.10 24.05
C GLN A 341 11.54 7.43 24.62
N GLU A 342 12.85 7.58 24.78
CA GLU A 342 13.50 8.80 25.24
C GLU A 342 14.33 9.45 24.14
N GLY A 343 14.12 10.74 23.92
CA GLY A 343 14.87 11.53 22.94
C GLY A 343 14.41 11.34 21.48
N PRO A 344 15.13 11.93 20.52
CA PRO A 344 14.79 11.86 19.09
C PRO A 344 14.79 10.43 18.55
N LEU A 345 13.81 10.07 17.74
CA LEU A 345 13.68 8.71 17.18
C LEU A 345 14.94 8.23 16.45
N ALA A 346 15.61 9.10 15.69
CA ALA A 346 16.85 8.74 15.00
C ALA A 346 17.96 8.28 15.96
N GLN A 347 18.05 8.86 17.16
CA GLN A 347 19.01 8.43 18.19
C GLN A 347 18.60 7.09 18.80
N GLN A 348 17.31 6.86 19.01
CA GLN A 348 16.77 5.60 19.51
C GLN A 348 17.03 4.47 18.52
N LEU A 349 16.77 4.68 17.22
CA LEU A 349 17.05 3.71 16.15
C LEU A 349 18.56 3.38 16.07
N ALA A 350 19.42 4.39 16.15
CA ALA A 350 20.86 4.16 16.15
C ALA A 350 21.33 3.41 17.39
N ALA A 351 20.74 3.66 18.56
CA ALA A 351 21.03 2.91 19.79
C ALA A 351 20.57 1.44 19.67
N ALA A 352 19.34 1.22 19.21
CA ALA A 352 18.79 -0.11 19.00
C ALA A 352 19.64 -0.94 18.02
N ALA A 353 20.15 -0.33 16.94
CA ALA A 353 21.07 -0.99 16.01
C ALA A 353 22.37 -1.46 16.71
N ARG A 354 22.95 -0.62 17.60
CA ARG A 354 24.12 -1.01 18.40
C ARG A 354 23.80 -2.14 19.38
N ASP A 355 22.59 -2.16 19.93
CA ASP A 355 22.17 -3.22 20.85
C ASP A 355 21.95 -4.57 20.14
N ILE A 356 21.45 -4.56 18.89
CA ILE A 356 21.45 -5.76 18.03
C ILE A 356 22.87 -6.30 17.86
N LEU A 357 23.83 -5.45 17.52
CA LEU A 357 25.23 -5.86 17.28
C LEU A 357 25.95 -6.42 18.52
N LYS A 358 25.51 -6.10 19.72
CA LYS A 358 26.03 -6.69 20.96
C LYS A 358 25.53 -8.09 21.24
N GLN A 359 24.48 -8.54 20.56
CA GLN A 359 23.87 -9.86 20.70
C GLN A 359 24.49 -10.90 19.74
N LEU A 360 25.25 -10.44 18.73
CA LEU A 360 26.02 -11.31 17.81
C LEU A 360 27.23 -11.91 18.51
#